data_8a8dd6b4d167da45a8468153d73a9568
#
_entry.id   8a8dd6b4d167da45a8468153d73a9568
#
_cell.length_a   1.000
_cell.length_b   1.000
_cell.length_c   1.000
_cell.angle_alpha   90.00
_cell.angle_beta   90.00
_cell.angle_gamma   90.00
#
_symmetry.space_group_name_H-M   'P 1'
#
loop_
_entity.id
_entity.type
_entity.pdbx_description
1 polymer ?
#
loop_
_entity_poly.entity_id
_entity_poly.type
_entity_poly.pdbx_seq_one_letter_code
_entity_poly.pdbx_strand_id
1 'polypeptide(L)'
;IHALNDDLPYDQFLQEQIAGDLLPYDTIEQRNRQLVATTFLMVGPKMLTERDKEKMRLDIADEQLDTISRVTMGLTLGCARCHDHKFDPIPTVDYYAMAGILHSTRTTDGILMNNVNVSGWKETDLLIDDDEKQRLEAFRLKVRDIEERIQQRKRKREEVLGSAVGVLVDDSDATRKGTWRKSTHRPNYVGDHYLVADNQKTPFSIQWKATLPKPGKYELRVSFRGGKGLATKVRYTVHHADGENQVVVDQT
;
A
#
# COMPACT_ATOMS: atom_id res chain seq x y z
N ILE A 1 1.38 -14.99 -20.67
CA ILE A 1 1.88 -14.33 -21.90
C ILE A 1 3.09 -15.08 -22.42
N HIS A 2 4.16 -15.31 -21.62
CA HIS A 2 5.37 -16.01 -22.07
C HIS A 2 5.07 -17.42 -22.59
N ALA A 3 4.30 -18.21 -21.86
CA ALA A 3 3.94 -19.57 -22.28
C ALA A 3 3.27 -19.61 -23.68
N LEU A 4 2.44 -18.62 -23.98
CA LEU A 4 1.79 -18.49 -25.30
C LEU A 4 2.75 -17.96 -26.37
N ASN A 5 3.66 -17.05 -26.03
CA ASN A 5 4.67 -16.54 -26.94
C ASN A 5 5.71 -17.62 -27.31
N ASP A 6 6.02 -18.49 -26.36
CA ASP A 6 7.00 -19.57 -26.48
C ASP A 6 6.36 -20.86 -27.05
N ASP A 7 5.08 -20.78 -27.45
CA ASP A 7 4.30 -21.88 -28.01
C ASP A 7 4.35 -23.16 -27.14
N LEU A 8 4.20 -22.95 -25.80
CA LEU A 8 4.20 -24.06 -24.84
C LEU A 8 3.06 -25.04 -25.19
N PRO A 9 3.32 -26.35 -25.31
CA PRO A 9 2.28 -27.33 -25.57
C PRO A 9 1.11 -27.21 -24.58
N TYR A 10 -0.11 -27.30 -25.12
CA TYR A 10 -1.32 -27.01 -24.33
C TYR A 10 -1.51 -27.93 -23.12
N ASP A 11 -1.14 -29.19 -23.24
CA ASP A 11 -1.16 -30.15 -22.15
C ASP A 11 -0.18 -29.77 -21.03
N GLN A 12 1.03 -29.32 -21.38
CA GLN A 12 1.99 -28.82 -20.42
C GLN A 12 1.50 -27.51 -19.77
N PHE A 13 0.92 -26.61 -20.56
CA PHE A 13 0.32 -25.38 -20.04
C PHE A 13 -0.75 -25.68 -18.99
N LEU A 14 -1.65 -26.63 -19.25
CA LEU A 14 -2.68 -27.03 -18.28
C LEU A 14 -2.09 -27.69 -17.04
N GLN A 15 -1.10 -28.59 -17.20
CA GLN A 15 -0.43 -29.23 -16.07
C GLN A 15 0.23 -28.19 -15.16
N GLU A 16 0.89 -27.18 -15.72
CA GLU A 16 1.48 -26.09 -14.97
C GLU A 16 0.43 -25.24 -14.21
N GLN A 17 -0.75 -25.00 -14.80
CA GLN A 17 -1.83 -24.26 -14.16
C GLN A 17 -2.45 -25.02 -12.96
N ILE A 18 -2.50 -26.33 -13.02
CA ILE A 18 -3.19 -27.17 -12.01
C ILE A 18 -2.23 -27.67 -10.93
N ALA A 19 -1.02 -28.06 -11.31
CA ALA A 19 -0.06 -28.74 -10.44
C ALA A 19 1.40 -28.35 -10.72
N GLY A 20 1.65 -27.13 -11.17
CA GLY A 20 2.98 -26.64 -11.50
C GLY A 20 3.98 -26.73 -10.36
N ASP A 21 3.51 -26.59 -9.12
CA ASP A 21 4.34 -26.75 -7.92
C ASP A 21 4.85 -28.18 -7.69
N LEU A 22 4.23 -29.19 -8.31
CA LEU A 22 4.61 -30.60 -8.21
C LEU A 22 5.45 -31.09 -9.39
N LEU A 23 5.60 -30.30 -10.44
CA LEU A 23 6.33 -30.69 -11.64
C LEU A 23 7.85 -30.59 -11.43
N PRO A 24 8.62 -31.52 -12.08
CA PRO A 24 10.07 -31.38 -12.14
C PRO A 24 10.48 -30.13 -12.92
N TYR A 25 11.65 -29.62 -12.64
CA TYR A 25 12.22 -28.44 -13.31
C TYR A 25 13.74 -28.60 -13.44
N ASP A 26 14.28 -28.03 -14.50
CA ASP A 26 15.71 -28.02 -14.79
C ASP A 26 16.32 -26.63 -14.53
N THR A 27 15.52 -25.56 -14.59
CA THR A 27 16.00 -24.20 -14.39
C THR A 27 15.13 -23.43 -13.39
N ILE A 28 15.71 -22.37 -12.81
CA ILE A 28 15.00 -21.45 -11.90
C ILE A 28 13.82 -20.79 -12.62
N GLU A 29 14.00 -20.37 -13.87
CA GLU A 29 12.98 -19.74 -14.69
C GLU A 29 11.80 -20.68 -14.92
N GLN A 30 12.09 -21.95 -15.24
CA GLN A 30 11.06 -22.99 -15.39
C GLN A 30 10.29 -23.18 -14.10
N ARG A 31 11.01 -23.31 -12.97
CA ARG A 31 10.37 -23.44 -11.65
C ARG A 31 9.48 -22.28 -11.32
N ASN A 32 9.95 -21.07 -11.53
CA ASN A 32 9.19 -19.85 -11.25
C ASN A 32 7.96 -19.74 -12.15
N ARG A 33 8.07 -20.08 -13.43
CA ARG A 33 6.93 -20.15 -14.35
C ARG A 33 5.88 -21.14 -13.85
N GLN A 34 6.29 -22.35 -13.45
CA GLN A 34 5.41 -23.40 -12.92
C GLN A 34 4.71 -22.93 -11.63
N LEU A 35 5.43 -22.30 -10.70
CA LEU A 35 4.85 -21.73 -9.46
C LEU A 35 3.86 -20.61 -9.75
N VAL A 36 4.19 -19.69 -10.65
CA VAL A 36 3.29 -18.61 -11.06
C VAL A 36 2.05 -19.17 -11.75
N ALA A 37 2.17 -20.21 -12.56
CA ALA A 37 1.05 -20.82 -13.24
C ALA A 37 -0.02 -21.34 -12.27
N THR A 38 0.36 -21.93 -11.13
CA THR A 38 -0.61 -22.42 -10.11
C THR A 38 -1.49 -21.32 -9.52
N THR A 39 -1.10 -20.05 -9.64
CA THR A 39 -1.92 -18.92 -9.17
C THR A 39 -3.21 -18.74 -9.96
N PHE A 40 -3.35 -19.37 -11.12
CA PHE A 40 -4.57 -19.39 -11.90
C PHE A 40 -5.80 -19.79 -11.06
N LEU A 41 -5.67 -20.81 -10.22
CA LEU A 41 -6.74 -21.28 -9.34
C LEU A 41 -7.02 -20.38 -8.15
N MET A 42 -6.23 -19.30 -7.97
CA MET A 42 -6.38 -18.32 -6.90
C MET A 42 -7.08 -17.05 -7.33
N VAL A 43 -7.17 -16.77 -8.63
CA VAL A 43 -7.66 -15.50 -9.18
C VAL A 43 -9.18 -15.34 -9.07
N GLY A 44 -9.94 -16.43 -9.03
CA GLY A 44 -11.39 -16.40 -8.94
C GLY A 44 -11.94 -15.83 -7.61
N PRO A 45 -13.23 -15.48 -7.55
CA PRO A 45 -13.83 -14.87 -6.37
C PRO A 45 -13.90 -15.86 -5.20
N LYS A 46 -13.30 -15.49 -4.07
CA LYS A 46 -13.27 -16.32 -2.86
C LYS A 46 -13.60 -15.51 -1.62
N MET A 47 -14.41 -16.08 -0.73
CA MET A 47 -14.78 -15.44 0.53
C MET A 47 -13.84 -15.85 1.65
N LEU A 48 -12.81 -15.05 1.90
CA LEU A 48 -11.79 -15.34 2.91
C LEU A 48 -12.21 -14.99 4.34
N THR A 49 -13.37 -14.34 4.52
CA THR A 49 -13.90 -13.90 5.81
C THR A 49 -14.90 -14.88 6.43
N GLU A 50 -15.18 -16.01 5.79
CA GLU A 50 -16.06 -17.04 6.33
C GLU A 50 -15.55 -17.53 7.70
N ARG A 51 -16.43 -17.59 8.69
CA ARG A 51 -16.09 -18.03 10.06
C ARG A 51 -15.92 -19.53 10.15
N ASP A 52 -16.76 -20.27 9.46
CA ASP A 52 -16.61 -21.71 9.30
C ASP A 52 -15.50 -21.99 8.28
N LYS A 53 -14.32 -22.32 8.80
CA LYS A 53 -13.13 -22.53 7.97
C LYS A 53 -13.21 -23.77 7.09
N GLU A 54 -13.94 -24.79 7.53
CA GLU A 54 -14.18 -25.98 6.72
C GLU A 54 -15.09 -25.65 5.53
N LYS A 55 -16.20 -24.99 5.80
CA LYS A 55 -17.07 -24.48 4.75
C LYS A 55 -16.30 -23.57 3.75
N MET A 56 -15.47 -22.68 4.25
CA MET A 56 -14.63 -21.82 3.41
C MET A 56 -13.72 -22.64 2.47
N ARG A 57 -13.08 -23.70 2.97
CA ARG A 57 -12.21 -24.57 2.17
C ARG A 57 -13.01 -25.32 1.10
N LEU A 58 -14.20 -25.81 1.43
CA LEU A 58 -15.08 -26.46 0.47
C LEU A 58 -15.58 -25.48 -0.60
N ASP A 59 -15.91 -24.26 -0.24
CA ASP A 59 -16.36 -23.22 -1.20
C ASP A 59 -15.20 -22.78 -2.12
N ILE A 60 -13.95 -22.75 -1.62
CA ILE A 60 -12.76 -22.51 -2.46
C ILE A 60 -12.56 -23.68 -3.44
N ALA A 61 -12.65 -24.93 -2.98
CA ALA A 61 -12.52 -26.09 -3.85
C ALA A 61 -13.61 -26.15 -4.93
N ASP A 62 -14.84 -25.79 -4.58
CA ASP A 62 -15.97 -25.68 -5.51
C ASP A 62 -15.69 -24.68 -6.64
N GLU A 63 -15.23 -23.47 -6.28
CA GLU A 63 -14.89 -22.44 -7.26
C GLU A 63 -13.70 -22.87 -8.15
N GLN A 64 -12.69 -23.50 -7.59
CA GLN A 64 -11.56 -24.03 -8.36
C GLN A 64 -11.98 -25.12 -9.33
N LEU A 65 -12.86 -26.04 -8.93
CA LEU A 65 -13.40 -27.08 -9.79
C LEU A 65 -14.23 -26.49 -10.94
N ASP A 66 -15.08 -25.54 -10.65
CA ASP A 66 -15.90 -24.88 -11.69
C ASP A 66 -15.00 -24.13 -12.69
N THR A 67 -13.93 -23.49 -12.19
CA THR A 67 -12.94 -22.84 -13.04
C THR A 67 -12.21 -23.84 -13.93
N ILE A 68 -11.69 -24.94 -13.39
CA ILE A 68 -10.99 -25.97 -14.16
C ILE A 68 -11.90 -26.54 -15.24
N SER A 69 -13.11 -26.95 -14.87
CA SER A 69 -14.04 -27.59 -15.80
C SER A 69 -14.47 -26.68 -16.94
N ARG A 70 -14.73 -25.42 -16.66
CA ARG A 70 -15.10 -24.43 -17.69
C ARG A 70 -13.96 -24.16 -18.66
N VAL A 71 -12.74 -24.00 -18.15
CA VAL A 71 -11.58 -23.64 -18.98
C VAL A 71 -11.10 -24.84 -19.83
N THR A 72 -11.13 -26.05 -19.26
CA THR A 72 -10.59 -27.23 -19.95
C THR A 72 -11.61 -27.98 -20.79
N MET A 73 -12.86 -28.05 -20.34
CA MET A 73 -13.90 -28.86 -20.95
C MET A 73 -15.13 -28.08 -21.40
N GLY A 74 -15.27 -26.81 -21.03
CA GLY A 74 -16.46 -26.02 -21.30
C GLY A 74 -17.68 -26.45 -20.47
N LEU A 75 -17.47 -27.20 -19.37
CA LEU A 75 -18.54 -27.77 -18.54
C LEU A 75 -18.71 -27.00 -17.23
N THR A 76 -19.90 -27.03 -16.64
CA THR A 76 -20.22 -26.40 -15.37
C THR A 76 -20.34 -27.45 -14.26
N LEU A 77 -19.23 -27.84 -13.62
CA LEU A 77 -19.24 -28.86 -12.59
C LEU A 77 -20.00 -28.47 -11.32
N GLY A 78 -20.12 -27.19 -11.02
CA GLY A 78 -20.75 -26.70 -9.79
C GLY A 78 -22.20 -27.20 -9.60
N CYS A 79 -22.93 -27.51 -10.68
CA CYS A 79 -24.27 -28.09 -10.58
C CYS A 79 -24.27 -29.50 -9.94
N ALA A 80 -23.20 -30.27 -10.15
CA ALA A 80 -23.07 -31.62 -9.62
C ALA A 80 -22.78 -31.68 -8.13
N ARG A 81 -22.57 -30.55 -7.46
CA ARG A 81 -22.43 -30.46 -6.00
C ARG A 81 -23.66 -30.95 -5.24
N CYS A 82 -24.86 -30.74 -5.79
CA CYS A 82 -26.11 -31.04 -5.08
C CYS A 82 -26.87 -32.24 -5.68
N HIS A 83 -26.73 -32.49 -6.97
CA HIS A 83 -27.42 -33.57 -7.73
C HIS A 83 -26.61 -33.87 -8.98
N ASP A 84 -26.84 -35.03 -9.59
CA ASP A 84 -26.22 -35.36 -10.88
C ASP A 84 -26.54 -34.28 -11.92
N HIS A 85 -25.53 -33.92 -12.72
CA HIS A 85 -25.66 -32.84 -13.70
C HIS A 85 -26.83 -33.14 -14.68
N LYS A 86 -27.66 -32.14 -14.93
CA LYS A 86 -28.90 -32.36 -15.67
C LYS A 86 -28.69 -32.76 -17.14
N PHE A 87 -27.65 -32.24 -17.76
CA PHE A 87 -27.40 -32.37 -19.19
C PHE A 87 -26.15 -33.18 -19.53
N ASP A 88 -25.11 -33.03 -18.70
CA ASP A 88 -23.84 -33.67 -18.94
C ASP A 88 -23.68 -34.91 -18.06
N PRO A 89 -22.91 -35.92 -18.48
CA PRO A 89 -22.71 -37.19 -17.75
C PRO A 89 -21.75 -37.00 -16.55
N ILE A 90 -22.10 -36.10 -15.64
CA ILE A 90 -21.32 -35.78 -14.46
C ILE A 90 -22.15 -36.10 -13.20
N PRO A 91 -21.93 -37.26 -12.60
CA PRO A 91 -22.61 -37.62 -11.36
C PRO A 91 -22.02 -36.87 -10.18
N THR A 92 -22.81 -36.67 -9.13
CA THR A 92 -22.40 -36.04 -7.87
C THR A 92 -21.17 -36.70 -7.26
N VAL A 93 -21.01 -38.03 -7.42
CA VAL A 93 -19.86 -38.75 -6.89
C VAL A 93 -18.55 -38.32 -7.53
N ASP A 94 -18.53 -38.00 -8.81
CA ASP A 94 -17.33 -37.53 -9.52
C ASP A 94 -16.98 -36.10 -9.07
N TYR A 95 -17.99 -35.26 -8.85
CA TYR A 95 -17.76 -33.94 -8.26
C TYR A 95 -17.02 -34.05 -6.93
N TYR A 96 -17.48 -34.88 -5.99
CA TYR A 96 -16.84 -35.02 -4.67
C TYR A 96 -15.49 -35.73 -4.74
N ALA A 97 -15.27 -36.63 -5.68
CA ALA A 97 -13.98 -37.21 -5.91
C ALA A 97 -12.94 -36.14 -6.33
N MET A 98 -13.29 -35.26 -7.27
CA MET A 98 -12.43 -34.13 -7.68
C MET A 98 -12.28 -33.09 -6.57
N ALA A 99 -13.35 -32.75 -5.85
CA ALA A 99 -13.30 -31.85 -4.71
C ALA A 99 -12.34 -32.33 -3.64
N GLY A 100 -12.28 -33.65 -3.39
CA GLY A 100 -11.34 -34.27 -2.45
C GLY A 100 -9.86 -34.03 -2.81
N ILE A 101 -9.53 -33.98 -4.12
CA ILE A 101 -8.18 -33.66 -4.60
C ILE A 101 -7.82 -32.22 -4.19
N LEU A 102 -8.68 -31.24 -4.52
CA LEU A 102 -8.42 -29.84 -4.21
C LEU A 102 -8.50 -29.53 -2.69
N HIS A 103 -9.38 -30.23 -1.98
CA HIS A 103 -9.47 -30.13 -0.53
C HIS A 103 -8.22 -30.64 0.19
N SER A 104 -7.46 -31.54 -0.41
CA SER A 104 -6.16 -32.01 0.11
C SER A 104 -5.02 -31.02 -0.11
N THR A 105 -5.23 -29.97 -0.92
CA THR A 105 -4.24 -28.92 -1.15
C THR A 105 -4.34 -27.82 -0.08
N ARG A 106 -3.20 -27.18 0.24
CA ARG A 106 -3.16 -26.08 1.19
C ARG A 106 -3.17 -24.73 0.47
N THR A 107 -4.34 -24.18 0.28
CA THR A 107 -4.57 -22.92 -0.45
C THR A 107 -4.50 -21.70 0.45
N THR A 108 -4.88 -21.82 1.73
CA THR A 108 -4.92 -20.72 2.70
C THR A 108 -4.20 -21.07 3.99
N ASP A 109 -3.67 -20.07 4.67
CA ASP A 109 -2.96 -20.22 5.95
C ASP A 109 -3.82 -19.92 7.18
N GLY A 110 -5.10 -19.74 7.07
CA GLY A 110 -6.00 -19.55 8.20
C GLY A 110 -5.58 -18.47 9.21
N ILE A 111 -4.80 -17.47 8.79
CA ILE A 111 -4.26 -16.43 9.67
C ILE A 111 -5.35 -15.40 9.97
N LEU A 112 -5.51 -15.06 11.26
CA LEU A 112 -6.29 -13.90 11.68
C LEU A 112 -5.41 -12.65 11.53
N MET A 113 -5.72 -11.80 10.56
CA MET A 113 -5.05 -10.51 10.44
C MET A 113 -5.70 -9.49 11.38
N ASN A 114 -4.93 -8.96 12.36
CA ASN A 114 -5.36 -7.88 13.25
C ASN A 114 -6.71 -8.12 13.98
N ASN A 115 -6.94 -9.33 14.51
CA ASN A 115 -8.20 -9.74 15.11
C ASN A 115 -9.41 -9.75 14.16
N VAL A 116 -9.22 -9.60 12.87
CA VAL A 116 -10.25 -9.78 11.87
C VAL A 116 -10.21 -11.22 11.36
N ASN A 117 -11.40 -11.85 11.23
CA ASN A 117 -11.50 -13.23 10.73
C ASN A 117 -11.29 -13.27 9.20
N VAL A 118 -10.05 -13.03 8.76
CA VAL A 118 -9.66 -13.12 7.35
C VAL A 118 -8.56 -14.16 7.23
N SER A 119 -8.76 -15.16 6.36
CA SER A 119 -7.71 -16.11 6.00
C SER A 119 -6.79 -15.50 4.96
N GLY A 120 -5.48 -15.65 5.16
CA GLY A 120 -4.47 -15.29 4.16
C GLY A 120 -4.29 -16.40 3.12
N TRP A 121 -3.72 -16.05 1.98
CA TRP A 121 -3.25 -17.01 1.00
C TRP A 121 -1.98 -17.71 1.48
N LYS A 122 -1.80 -18.97 1.09
CA LYS A 122 -0.51 -19.62 1.23
C LYS A 122 0.46 -19.00 0.25
N GLU A 123 1.46 -18.30 0.78
CA GLU A 123 2.52 -17.70 -0.02
C GLU A 123 3.68 -18.65 -0.21
N THR A 124 4.30 -18.58 -1.37
CA THR A 124 5.51 -19.35 -1.71
C THR A 124 6.49 -18.40 -2.41
N ASP A 125 7.73 -18.39 -1.92
CA ASP A 125 8.78 -17.57 -2.52
C ASP A 125 9.17 -18.14 -3.89
N LEU A 126 9.35 -17.24 -4.86
CA LEU A 126 10.00 -17.60 -6.12
C LEU A 126 11.50 -17.83 -5.89
N LEU A 127 12.07 -18.75 -6.65
CA LEU A 127 13.51 -18.96 -6.62
C LEU A 127 14.24 -17.79 -7.27
N ILE A 128 15.31 -17.34 -6.66
CA ILE A 128 16.17 -16.28 -7.18
C ILE A 128 17.60 -16.82 -7.30
N ASP A 129 18.30 -16.40 -8.34
CA ASP A 129 19.72 -16.69 -8.49
C ASP A 129 20.58 -15.86 -7.52
N ASP A 130 21.87 -16.15 -7.45
CA ASP A 130 22.76 -15.47 -6.51
C ASP A 130 22.97 -13.99 -6.88
N ASP A 131 22.93 -13.64 -8.15
CA ASP A 131 23.04 -12.24 -8.60
C ASP A 131 21.82 -11.43 -8.19
N GLU A 132 20.63 -11.97 -8.40
CA GLU A 132 19.37 -11.32 -8.00
C GLU A 132 19.25 -11.23 -6.49
N LYS A 133 19.71 -12.25 -5.76
CA LYS A 133 19.78 -12.25 -4.30
C LYS A 133 20.67 -11.12 -3.79
N GLN A 134 21.85 -10.94 -4.38
CA GLN A 134 22.75 -9.85 -4.02
C GLN A 134 22.13 -8.47 -4.32
N ARG A 135 21.46 -8.32 -5.47
CA ARG A 135 20.72 -7.08 -5.82
C ARG A 135 19.62 -6.78 -4.82
N LEU A 136 18.85 -7.80 -4.43
CA LEU A 136 17.77 -7.66 -3.46
C LEU A 136 18.32 -7.26 -2.08
N GLU A 137 19.42 -7.88 -1.63
CA GLU A 137 20.08 -7.51 -0.38
C GLU A 137 20.60 -6.07 -0.42
N ALA A 138 21.26 -5.68 -1.50
CA ALA A 138 21.72 -4.31 -1.69
C ALA A 138 20.57 -3.29 -1.69
N PHE A 139 19.43 -3.64 -2.29
CA PHE A 139 18.23 -2.82 -2.25
C PHE A 139 17.65 -2.71 -0.84
N ARG A 140 17.54 -3.81 -0.10
CA ARG A 140 17.07 -3.83 1.29
C ARG A 140 17.95 -2.98 2.20
N LEU A 141 19.26 -3.00 2.01
CA LEU A 141 20.18 -2.14 2.74
C LEU A 141 19.94 -0.65 2.45
N LYS A 142 19.69 -0.29 1.19
CA LYS A 142 19.35 1.10 0.81
C LYS A 142 18.04 1.56 1.43
N VAL A 143 17.01 0.70 1.42
CA VAL A 143 15.72 1.00 2.06
C VAL A 143 15.92 1.25 3.55
N ARG A 144 16.66 0.39 4.23
CA ARG A 144 16.96 0.54 5.67
C ARG A 144 17.71 1.85 5.98
N ASP A 145 18.75 2.19 5.20
CA ASP A 145 19.44 3.48 5.34
C ASP A 145 18.49 4.68 5.22
N ILE A 146 17.60 4.65 4.24
CA ILE A 146 16.61 5.71 4.04
C ILE A 146 15.65 5.78 5.24
N GLU A 147 15.15 4.66 5.72
CA GLU A 147 14.27 4.60 6.89
C GLU A 147 14.96 5.13 8.15
N GLU A 148 16.19 4.75 8.39
CA GLU A 148 17.00 5.27 9.52
C GLU A 148 17.19 6.79 9.42
N ARG A 149 17.51 7.30 8.23
CA ARG A 149 17.64 8.75 7.99
C ARG A 149 16.33 9.49 8.21
N ILE A 150 15.20 8.90 7.83
CA ILE A 150 13.86 9.46 8.11
C ILE A 150 13.63 9.51 9.62
N GLN A 151 13.92 8.44 10.35
CA GLN A 151 13.76 8.39 11.80
C GLN A 151 14.68 9.37 12.53
N GLN A 152 15.92 9.48 12.11
CA GLN A 152 16.86 10.47 12.67
C GLN A 152 16.36 11.90 12.46
N ARG A 153 15.82 12.22 11.27
CA ARG A 153 15.23 13.54 11.01
C ARG A 153 13.99 13.80 11.86
N LYS A 154 13.13 12.79 12.06
CA LYS A 154 11.98 12.91 12.95
C LYS A 154 12.40 13.21 14.39
N ARG A 155 13.37 12.45 14.95
CA ARG A 155 13.89 12.66 16.29
C ARG A 155 14.51 14.06 16.46
N LYS A 156 15.37 14.47 15.51
CA LYS A 156 15.97 15.81 15.54
C LYS A 156 14.93 16.93 15.49
N ARG A 157 13.86 16.72 14.73
CA ARG A 157 12.72 17.62 14.68
C ARG A 157 11.99 17.72 16.02
N GLU A 158 11.68 16.59 16.64
CA GLU A 158 11.05 16.52 17.97
C GLU A 158 11.93 17.16 19.05
N GLU A 159 13.24 16.96 19.00
CA GLU A 159 14.21 17.58 19.89
C GLU A 159 14.20 19.11 19.73
N VAL A 160 14.22 19.62 18.51
CA VAL A 160 14.13 21.07 18.23
C VAL A 160 12.80 21.64 18.68
N LEU A 161 11.68 20.94 18.48
CA LEU A 161 10.37 21.35 18.94
C LEU A 161 10.24 21.29 20.46
N GLY A 162 10.79 20.27 21.11
CA GLY A 162 10.80 20.10 22.56
C GLY A 162 11.73 21.10 23.29
N SER A 163 12.76 21.58 22.62
CA SER A 163 13.68 22.60 23.15
C SER A 163 13.22 24.04 22.91
N ALA A 164 12.17 24.24 22.13
CA ALA A 164 11.60 25.59 21.90
C ALA A 164 10.97 26.12 23.18
N VAL A 165 11.64 27.09 23.82
CA VAL A 165 11.09 27.82 24.97
C VAL A 165 10.06 28.81 24.45
N GLY A 166 8.76 28.46 24.50
CA GLY A 166 7.73 29.39 24.07
C GLY A 166 6.47 28.69 23.52
N VAL A 167 5.59 29.50 22.92
CA VAL A 167 4.39 29.02 22.22
C VAL A 167 4.72 28.92 20.73
N LEU A 168 4.63 27.73 20.20
CA LEU A 168 4.77 27.46 18.77
C LEU A 168 3.39 27.36 18.13
N VAL A 169 3.18 28.07 17.02
CA VAL A 169 1.95 27.98 16.21
C VAL A 169 2.35 27.64 14.78
N ASP A 170 1.81 26.55 14.27
CA ASP A 170 2.12 26.07 12.93
C ASP A 170 1.10 26.56 11.89
N ASP A 171 1.44 26.40 10.61
CA ASP A 171 0.57 26.72 9.48
C ASP A 171 -0.74 25.91 9.47
N SER A 172 -0.75 24.71 10.07
CA SER A 172 -1.94 23.89 10.26
C SER A 172 -3.04 24.57 11.06
N ASP A 173 -2.65 25.41 12.04
CA ASP A 173 -3.55 26.09 12.98
C ASP A 173 -3.95 27.50 12.50
N ALA A 174 -3.46 27.91 11.33
CA ALA A 174 -3.67 29.24 10.80
C ALA A 174 -5.01 29.41 10.08
N THR A 175 -5.67 30.54 10.29
CA THR A 175 -6.81 30.98 9.49
C THR A 175 -6.32 31.59 8.17
N ARG A 176 -6.88 31.17 7.04
CA ARG A 176 -6.40 31.51 5.70
C ARG A 176 -7.46 32.20 4.87
N LYS A 177 -7.07 33.23 4.11
CA LYS A 177 -7.86 33.82 3.03
C LYS A 177 -7.09 33.71 1.73
N GLY A 178 -7.79 33.41 0.63
CA GLY A 178 -7.18 33.17 -0.67
C GLY A 178 -6.73 31.70 -0.85
N THR A 179 -6.09 31.42 -1.97
CA THR A 179 -5.67 30.05 -2.33
C THR A 179 -4.24 29.79 -1.86
N TRP A 180 -4.09 28.79 -1.02
CA TRP A 180 -2.82 28.35 -0.47
C TRP A 180 -2.58 26.87 -0.82
N ARG A 181 -1.41 26.58 -1.34
CA ARG A 181 -0.99 25.22 -1.68
C ARG A 181 -0.07 24.67 -0.60
N LYS A 182 -0.33 23.45 -0.16
CA LYS A 182 0.58 22.70 0.71
C LYS A 182 1.76 22.20 -0.10
N SER A 183 2.98 22.32 0.44
CA SER A 183 4.19 21.84 -0.21
C SER A 183 5.14 21.18 0.78
N THR A 184 5.74 20.09 0.34
CA THR A 184 6.80 19.36 1.04
C THR A 184 8.12 19.37 0.26
N HIS A 185 8.14 20.08 -0.86
CA HIS A 185 9.23 20.04 -1.84
C HIS A 185 10.59 20.49 -1.27
N ARG A 186 10.57 21.37 -0.27
CA ARG A 186 11.81 21.90 0.32
C ARG A 186 11.92 21.50 1.79
N PRO A 187 13.08 21.02 2.28
CA PRO A 187 13.26 20.64 3.68
C PRO A 187 13.27 21.86 4.62
N ASN A 188 13.23 21.61 5.94
CA ASN A 188 13.30 22.59 7.02
C ASN A 188 12.02 23.41 7.25
N TYR A 189 10.86 22.77 7.21
CA TYR A 189 9.59 23.30 7.72
C TYR A 189 9.20 22.59 9.02
N VAL A 190 8.37 23.24 9.82
CA VAL A 190 7.74 22.66 11.00
C VAL A 190 6.42 22.03 10.56
N GLY A 191 5.97 20.97 11.23
CA GLY A 191 4.75 20.29 10.84
C GLY A 191 4.95 19.32 9.64
N ASP A 192 3.87 19.02 8.94
CA ASP A 192 3.86 18.05 7.83
C ASP A 192 4.08 18.69 6.47
N HIS A 193 3.96 20.01 6.38
CA HIS A 193 4.07 20.79 5.15
C HIS A 193 4.28 22.28 5.47
N TYR A 194 4.62 23.04 4.46
CA TYR A 194 4.56 24.51 4.51
C TYR A 194 3.57 25.03 3.47
N LEU A 195 3.08 26.26 3.67
CA LEU A 195 2.12 26.87 2.78
C LEU A 195 2.80 27.80 1.76
N VAL A 196 2.33 27.72 0.53
CA VAL A 196 2.74 28.59 -0.57
C VAL A 196 1.50 29.27 -1.13
N ALA A 197 1.54 30.59 -1.28
CA ALA A 197 0.49 31.32 -1.96
C ALA A 197 0.51 30.97 -3.45
N ASP A 198 -0.61 30.50 -3.99
CA ASP A 198 -0.66 29.92 -5.34
C ASP A 198 -1.01 30.93 -6.43
N ASN A 199 -1.51 32.10 -6.09
CA ASN A 199 -1.91 33.09 -7.10
C ASN A 199 -1.66 34.53 -6.66
N GLN A 200 -1.00 35.29 -7.53
CA GLN A 200 -0.73 36.72 -7.33
C GLN A 200 -1.94 37.62 -7.63
N LYS A 201 -3.05 37.12 -8.17
CA LYS A 201 -4.20 37.89 -8.62
C LYS A 201 -5.30 38.08 -7.59
N THR A 202 -5.31 37.35 -6.51
CA THR A 202 -6.30 37.46 -5.43
C THR A 202 -5.62 37.88 -4.13
N PRO A 203 -6.24 38.79 -3.33
CA PRO A 203 -5.75 39.10 -1.99
C PRO A 203 -5.66 37.84 -1.16
N PHE A 204 -4.49 37.52 -0.65
CA PHE A 204 -4.28 36.40 0.25
C PHE A 204 -3.72 36.86 1.56
N SER A 205 -4.13 36.21 2.65
CA SER A 205 -3.57 36.43 3.98
C SER A 205 -3.60 35.15 4.79
N ILE A 206 -2.70 35.08 5.74
CA ILE A 206 -2.66 33.99 6.73
C ILE A 206 -2.56 34.64 8.10
N GLN A 207 -3.34 34.15 9.06
CA GLN A 207 -3.37 34.66 10.42
C GLN A 207 -3.15 33.52 11.40
N TRP A 208 -2.15 33.67 12.24
CA TRP A 208 -1.87 32.81 13.38
C TRP A 208 -2.37 33.45 14.66
N LYS A 209 -2.97 32.67 15.54
CA LYS A 209 -3.41 33.08 16.85
C LYS A 209 -2.71 32.27 17.92
N ALA A 210 -1.92 32.92 18.75
CA ALA A 210 -1.24 32.29 19.87
C ALA A 210 -1.99 32.53 21.18
N THR A 211 -2.14 31.52 22.02
CA THR A 211 -2.59 31.67 23.40
C THR A 211 -1.36 31.72 24.30
N LEU A 212 -1.12 32.84 24.91
CA LEU A 212 0.06 33.03 25.75
C LEU A 212 -0.22 32.56 27.18
N PRO A 213 0.73 31.88 27.85
CA PRO A 213 0.53 31.30 29.18
C PRO A 213 0.43 32.35 30.30
N LYS A 214 1.03 33.51 30.13
CA LYS A 214 1.02 34.61 31.10
C LYS A 214 1.04 35.96 30.38
N PRO A 215 0.48 37.05 30.97
CA PRO A 215 0.73 38.41 30.46
C PRO A 215 2.21 38.78 30.57
N GLY A 216 2.76 39.46 29.56
CA GLY A 216 4.18 39.85 29.55
C GLY A 216 4.68 40.33 28.19
N LYS A 217 5.96 40.62 28.15
CA LYS A 217 6.65 40.93 26.89
C LYS A 217 7.18 39.67 26.28
N TYR A 218 6.90 39.46 25.00
CA TYR A 218 7.29 38.28 24.24
C TYR A 218 8.09 38.68 23.01
N GLU A 219 9.11 37.89 22.66
CA GLU A 219 9.75 37.95 21.36
C GLU A 219 8.96 37.13 20.39
N LEU A 220 8.55 37.67 19.24
CA LEU A 220 7.91 36.95 18.15
C LEU A 220 8.93 36.66 17.09
N ARG A 221 9.07 35.38 16.76
CA ARG A 221 9.89 34.89 15.66
C ARG A 221 9.01 34.23 14.60
N VAL A 222 9.15 34.67 13.36
CA VAL A 222 8.49 34.03 12.20
C VAL A 222 9.51 33.27 11.41
N SER A 223 9.27 31.97 11.25
CA SER A 223 10.11 31.14 10.41
C SER A 223 9.51 31.11 9.00
N PHE A 224 10.30 31.48 8.03
CA PHE A 224 9.97 31.32 6.62
C PHE A 224 11.21 30.81 5.88
N ARG A 225 10.97 30.27 4.71
CA ARG A 225 12.08 29.88 3.85
C ARG A 225 12.44 31.04 2.92
N GLY A 226 13.67 31.51 3.00
CA GLY A 226 14.24 32.42 2.02
C GLY A 226 14.65 31.71 0.74
N GLY A 227 14.69 32.44 -0.38
CA GLY A 227 15.22 31.91 -1.62
C GLY A 227 14.88 32.74 -2.86
N LYS A 228 15.71 32.62 -3.87
CA LYS A 228 15.58 33.35 -5.14
C LYS A 228 14.18 33.14 -5.76
N GLY A 229 13.52 34.22 -6.12
CA GLY A 229 12.19 34.20 -6.74
C GLY A 229 11.02 34.24 -5.74
N LEU A 230 11.29 34.43 -4.44
CA LEU A 230 10.27 34.66 -3.43
C LEU A 230 9.94 36.15 -3.28
N ALA A 231 8.95 36.47 -2.47
CA ALA A 231 8.48 37.85 -2.28
C ALA A 231 9.49 38.69 -1.50
N THR A 232 9.82 39.85 -2.03
CA THR A 232 10.76 40.82 -1.41
C THR A 232 10.10 41.75 -0.40
N LYS A 233 8.76 41.81 -0.33
CA LYS A 233 8.00 42.71 0.53
C LYS A 233 6.79 42.00 1.14
N VAL A 234 7.04 41.08 2.07
CA VAL A 234 5.97 40.40 2.82
C VAL A 234 5.68 41.20 4.06
N ARG A 235 4.44 41.68 4.21
CA ARG A 235 4.00 42.45 5.36
C ARG A 235 3.47 41.51 6.43
N TYR A 236 4.05 41.63 7.61
CA TYR A 236 3.58 40.98 8.83
C TYR A 236 2.97 42.06 9.75
N THR A 237 1.74 41.84 10.18
CA THR A 237 1.08 42.68 11.17
C THR A 237 0.91 41.89 12.45
N VAL A 238 1.41 42.41 13.55
CA VAL A 238 1.31 41.82 14.88
C VAL A 238 0.30 42.64 15.69
N HIS A 239 -0.80 41.98 16.05
CA HIS A 239 -1.80 42.60 16.95
C HIS A 239 -1.46 42.20 18.39
N HIS A 240 -1.38 43.17 19.28
CA HIS A 240 -1.05 42.99 20.70
C HIS A 240 -1.90 43.92 21.58
N ALA A 241 -1.72 43.86 22.90
CA ALA A 241 -2.56 44.60 23.86
C ALA A 241 -2.55 46.11 23.66
N ASP A 242 -1.42 46.67 23.23
CA ASP A 242 -1.22 48.11 23.07
C ASP A 242 -1.45 48.60 21.63
N GLY A 243 -1.98 47.74 20.74
CA GLY A 243 -2.25 48.10 19.35
C GLY A 243 -1.70 47.11 18.33
N GLU A 244 -1.14 47.63 17.24
CA GLU A 244 -0.52 46.80 16.20
C GLU A 244 0.83 47.34 15.74
N ASN A 245 1.71 46.42 15.38
CA ASN A 245 2.99 46.73 14.76
C ASN A 245 3.09 46.06 13.39
N GLN A 246 3.67 46.74 12.42
CA GLN A 246 3.91 46.19 11.09
C GLN A 246 5.40 46.08 10.80
N VAL A 247 5.78 44.91 10.22
CA VAL A 247 7.15 44.64 9.79
C VAL A 247 7.09 44.13 8.34
N VAL A 248 7.97 44.63 7.50
CA VAL A 248 8.14 44.15 6.13
C VAL A 248 9.38 43.31 6.07
N VAL A 249 9.23 42.09 5.57
CA VAL A 249 10.29 41.08 5.48
C VAL A 249 10.57 40.75 4.02
N ASP A 250 11.84 40.73 3.68
CA ASP A 250 12.33 40.18 2.40
C ASP A 250 12.58 38.67 2.56
N GLN A 251 11.96 37.87 1.72
CA GLN A 251 12.06 36.42 1.73
C GLN A 251 13.01 35.89 0.63
N THR A 252 13.73 36.75 -0.12
CA THR A 252 14.67 36.31 -1.15
C THR A 252 16.01 35.79 -0.62
#